data_71a905ead8230419de63e09859c6380b
#
_entry.id   71a905ead8230419de63e09859c6380b
#
_cell.length_a   1.000
_cell.length_b   1.000
_cell.length_c   1.000
_cell.angle_alpha   90.00
_cell.angle_beta   90.00
_cell.angle_gamma   90.00
#
_symmetry.space_group_name_H-M   'P 1'
#
loop_
_entity.id
_entity.type
_entity.pdbx_description
1 polymer ?
#
loop_
_entity_poly.entity_id
_entity_poly.type
_entity_poly.pdbx_seq_one_letter_code
_entity_poly.pdbx_strand_id
1 'polypeptide(L)'
;MRNKTPLTGRLAVVTGAARGLGAGMVRELARRGARVVLLGREEEALARVADSLPVETHCFEVDVTHDEAMERVSAQIHERIGRPSVVVANAGVAEGGPFGSSDPATWRRVIEVNLIGSAITARTFLPGLLATRGYFLQIASTAAFGPAPMMSAYCASKAGAESFAQCLRAELAHQGIGVGIAYLNWTDTDMIRDADQYGVLRELRAHMPSPARRVYPVETVAARMVAAIERRASAVYMPSWLRLAQPVRPVLPPLVTWISRRELPRLAEEAGFEQTGLLGAGGRADQVAGTPHTRRDT
;
A
#
# COMPACT_ATOMS: atom_id res chain seq x y z
N MET A 1 22.31 -8.92 25.81
CA MET A 1 20.83 -9.01 25.94
C MET A 1 20.19 -8.12 24.87
N ARG A 2 19.43 -8.64 23.91
CA ARG A 2 18.67 -7.82 22.97
C ARG A 2 17.60 -7.06 23.76
N ASN A 3 17.59 -5.72 23.69
CA ASN A 3 16.55 -4.93 24.30
C ASN A 3 15.19 -5.39 23.74
N LYS A 4 14.29 -5.87 24.62
CA LYS A 4 12.94 -6.28 24.22
C LYS A 4 12.17 -5.05 23.74
N THR A 5 11.75 -5.06 22.46
CA THR A 5 10.85 -4.03 21.91
C THR A 5 9.39 -4.38 22.18
N PRO A 6 8.46 -3.44 22.06
CA PRO A 6 7.02 -3.72 22.16
C PRO A 6 6.49 -4.78 21.17
N LEU A 7 7.25 -5.05 20.10
CA LEU A 7 6.90 -6.03 19.07
C LEU A 7 7.50 -7.42 19.31
N THR A 8 8.39 -7.58 20.30
CA THR A 8 9.04 -8.86 20.59
C THR A 8 8.00 -9.97 20.83
N GLY A 9 8.04 -11.04 20.03
CA GLY A 9 7.13 -12.18 20.09
C GLY A 9 5.72 -11.94 19.56
N ARG A 10 5.39 -10.71 19.14
CA ARG A 10 4.09 -10.40 18.54
C ARG A 10 4.02 -10.94 17.11
N LEU A 11 2.82 -11.39 16.71
CA LEU A 11 2.56 -11.85 15.36
C LEU A 11 2.07 -10.66 14.51
N ALA A 12 2.78 -10.41 13.42
CA ALA A 12 2.47 -9.37 12.44
C ALA A 12 2.15 -9.99 11.07
N VAL A 13 1.03 -9.59 10.46
CA VAL A 13 0.62 -9.96 9.11
C VAL A 13 0.80 -8.76 8.19
N VAL A 14 1.46 -8.95 7.04
CA VAL A 14 1.69 -7.89 6.06
C VAL A 14 1.23 -8.35 4.68
N THR A 15 0.29 -7.62 4.06
CA THR A 15 -0.13 -7.87 2.68
C THR A 15 0.78 -7.17 1.68
N GLY A 16 0.95 -7.75 0.48
CA GLY A 16 1.88 -7.23 -0.51
C GLY A 16 3.34 -7.28 -0.05
N ALA A 17 3.70 -8.36 0.68
CA ALA A 17 4.99 -8.50 1.36
C ALA A 17 6.14 -8.98 0.45
N ALA A 18 5.86 -9.36 -0.81
CA ALA A 18 6.82 -9.93 -1.73
C ALA A 18 7.94 -8.97 -2.17
N ARG A 19 7.71 -7.65 -2.11
CA ARG A 19 8.66 -6.61 -2.57
C ARG A 19 8.40 -5.24 -1.97
N GLY A 20 9.22 -4.27 -2.38
CA GLY A 20 9.06 -2.84 -2.07
C GLY A 20 8.86 -2.56 -0.58
N LEU A 21 7.89 -1.71 -0.26
CA LEU A 21 7.63 -1.31 1.12
C LEU A 21 7.18 -2.47 2.00
N GLY A 22 6.33 -3.38 1.48
CA GLY A 22 5.88 -4.55 2.24
C GLY A 22 7.05 -5.42 2.71
N ALA A 23 7.97 -5.77 1.83
CA ALA A 23 9.19 -6.50 2.17
C ALA A 23 10.08 -5.70 3.15
N GLY A 24 10.22 -4.38 2.94
CA GLY A 24 10.95 -3.52 3.87
C GLY A 24 10.35 -3.52 5.28
N MET A 25 9.02 -3.44 5.37
CA MET A 25 8.32 -3.49 6.66
C MET A 25 8.46 -4.84 7.36
N VAL A 26 8.38 -5.95 6.61
CA VAL A 26 8.58 -7.30 7.15
C VAL A 26 9.99 -7.43 7.74
N ARG A 27 11.03 -6.97 7.01
CA ARG A 27 12.42 -6.99 7.53
C ARG A 27 12.56 -6.17 8.81
N GLU A 28 11.96 -5.00 8.85
CA GLU A 28 12.04 -4.13 10.04
C GLU A 28 11.24 -4.69 11.23
N LEU A 29 10.05 -5.27 11.00
CA LEU A 29 9.27 -5.97 12.03
C LEU A 29 10.06 -7.15 12.62
N ALA A 30 10.66 -7.98 11.77
CA ALA A 30 11.52 -9.10 12.16
C ALA A 30 12.73 -8.61 12.96
N ARG A 31 13.39 -7.53 12.51
CA ARG A 31 14.52 -6.93 13.23
C ARG A 31 14.15 -6.49 14.65
N ARG A 32 12.89 -6.09 14.86
CA ARG A 32 12.34 -5.72 16.18
C ARG A 32 11.78 -6.90 16.96
N GLY A 33 11.95 -8.12 16.46
CA GLY A 33 11.62 -9.36 17.15
C GLY A 33 10.16 -9.81 16.99
N ALA A 34 9.42 -9.26 16.05
CA ALA A 34 8.10 -9.78 15.68
C ALA A 34 8.24 -11.08 14.89
N ARG A 35 7.31 -12.02 15.08
CA ARG A 35 7.06 -13.14 14.17
C ARG A 35 6.25 -12.55 12.99
N VAL A 36 6.54 -12.98 11.77
CA VAL A 36 5.94 -12.33 10.60
C VAL A 36 5.26 -13.33 9.67
N VAL A 37 4.09 -12.94 9.18
CA VAL A 37 3.35 -13.63 8.12
C VAL A 37 3.33 -12.72 6.90
N LEU A 38 3.79 -13.27 5.80
CA LEU A 38 3.90 -12.60 4.51
C LEU A 38 2.75 -13.06 3.61
N LEU A 39 1.92 -12.11 3.17
CA LEU A 39 0.85 -12.37 2.21
C LEU A 39 1.13 -11.66 0.89
N GLY A 40 0.92 -12.36 -0.22
CA GLY A 40 1.11 -11.84 -1.58
C GLY A 40 0.76 -12.87 -2.65
N ARG A 41 0.90 -12.51 -3.90
CA ARG A 41 0.47 -13.33 -5.06
C ARG A 41 1.61 -14.12 -5.71
N GLU A 42 2.81 -14.01 -5.22
CA GLU A 42 4.00 -14.59 -5.82
C GLU A 42 4.76 -15.38 -4.75
N GLU A 43 4.49 -16.67 -4.65
CA GLU A 43 5.05 -17.56 -3.64
C GLU A 43 6.58 -17.50 -3.58
N GLU A 44 7.26 -17.61 -4.72
CA GLU A 44 8.72 -17.54 -4.79
C GLU A 44 9.29 -16.20 -4.30
N ALA A 45 8.59 -15.09 -4.60
CA ALA A 45 9.04 -13.78 -4.15
C ALA A 45 8.84 -13.59 -2.63
N LEU A 46 7.77 -14.15 -2.08
CA LEU A 46 7.55 -14.21 -0.63
C LEU A 46 8.62 -15.07 0.05
N ALA A 47 8.92 -16.25 -0.50
CA ALA A 47 9.94 -17.15 0.03
C ALA A 47 11.32 -16.48 0.06
N ARG A 48 11.74 -15.81 -1.03
CA ARG A 48 13.01 -15.05 -1.04
C ARG A 48 13.10 -13.99 0.06
N VAL A 49 11.98 -13.33 0.37
CA VAL A 49 11.96 -12.36 1.49
C VAL A 49 12.07 -13.10 2.82
N ALA A 50 11.30 -14.17 3.01
CA ALA A 50 11.28 -14.97 4.23
C ALA A 50 12.66 -15.57 4.57
N ASP A 51 13.36 -16.14 3.58
CA ASP A 51 14.71 -16.72 3.74
C ASP A 51 15.76 -15.71 4.21
N SER A 52 15.51 -14.42 3.97
CA SER A 52 16.40 -13.34 4.43
C SER A 52 16.18 -12.93 5.90
N LEU A 53 15.19 -13.50 6.59
CA LEU A 53 14.78 -13.06 7.92
C LEU A 53 15.32 -13.96 9.04
N PRO A 54 15.76 -13.37 10.16
CA PRO A 54 16.33 -14.11 11.29
C PRO A 54 15.27 -14.53 12.32
N VAL A 55 14.00 -14.63 11.93
CA VAL A 55 12.87 -14.93 12.81
C VAL A 55 11.94 -15.95 12.15
N GLU A 56 11.03 -16.52 12.94
CA GLU A 56 9.98 -17.39 12.41
C GLU A 56 9.10 -16.62 11.41
N THR A 57 9.00 -17.16 10.21
CA THR A 57 8.28 -16.57 9.09
C THR A 57 7.36 -17.58 8.41
N HIS A 58 6.23 -17.13 7.95
CA HIS A 58 5.28 -17.94 7.19
C HIS A 58 4.83 -17.17 5.97
N CYS A 59 4.77 -17.83 4.82
CA CYS A 59 4.32 -17.27 3.55
C CYS A 59 3.00 -17.91 3.14
N PHE A 60 2.08 -17.08 2.61
CA PHE A 60 0.85 -17.55 1.99
C PHE A 60 0.63 -16.80 0.69
N GLU A 61 0.48 -17.57 -0.40
CA GLU A 61 0.06 -17.02 -1.67
C GLU A 61 -1.44 -16.74 -1.62
N VAL A 62 -1.80 -15.47 -1.76
CA VAL A 62 -3.18 -15.03 -1.76
C VAL A 62 -3.35 -13.67 -2.44
N ASP A 63 -4.45 -13.54 -3.20
CA ASP A 63 -4.92 -12.24 -3.67
C ASP A 63 -5.85 -11.65 -2.61
N VAL A 64 -5.54 -10.43 -2.16
CA VAL A 64 -6.31 -9.72 -1.11
C VAL A 64 -7.74 -9.38 -1.53
N THR A 65 -8.07 -9.52 -2.82
CA THR A 65 -9.41 -9.26 -3.36
C THR A 65 -10.33 -10.48 -3.35
N HIS A 66 -9.82 -11.65 -2.96
CA HIS A 66 -10.59 -12.88 -2.88
C HIS A 66 -10.97 -13.20 -1.44
N ASP A 67 -12.20 -12.84 -1.03
CA ASP A 67 -12.70 -12.99 0.34
C ASP A 67 -12.47 -14.40 0.90
N GLU A 68 -12.97 -15.42 0.21
CA GLU A 68 -12.87 -16.81 0.68
C GLU A 68 -11.41 -17.30 0.83
N ALA A 69 -10.52 -16.87 -0.07
CA ALA A 69 -9.11 -17.24 0.01
C ALA A 69 -8.46 -16.57 1.23
N MET A 70 -8.76 -15.30 1.46
CA MET A 70 -8.29 -14.56 2.63
C MET A 70 -8.80 -15.17 3.94
N GLU A 71 -10.06 -15.59 3.98
CA GLU A 71 -10.65 -16.27 5.14
C GLU A 71 -9.96 -17.60 5.43
N ARG A 72 -9.72 -18.45 4.38
CA ARG A 72 -8.98 -19.70 4.53
C ARG A 72 -7.56 -19.48 5.06
N VAL A 73 -6.84 -18.50 4.52
CA VAL A 73 -5.49 -18.16 4.98
C VAL A 73 -5.52 -17.68 6.43
N SER A 74 -6.48 -16.83 6.81
CA SER A 74 -6.61 -16.36 8.20
C SER A 74 -6.90 -17.51 9.17
N ALA A 75 -7.75 -18.46 8.80
CA ALA A 75 -8.03 -19.65 9.60
C ALA A 75 -6.74 -20.48 9.82
N GLN A 76 -5.97 -20.73 8.76
CA GLN A 76 -4.69 -21.45 8.85
C GLN A 76 -3.68 -20.71 9.75
N ILE A 77 -3.57 -19.39 9.62
CA ILE A 77 -2.71 -18.57 10.47
C ILE A 77 -3.14 -18.70 11.93
N HIS A 78 -4.46 -18.57 12.18
CA HIS A 78 -4.99 -18.65 13.53
C HIS A 78 -4.71 -20.01 14.19
N GLU A 79 -4.95 -21.09 13.45
CA GLU A 79 -4.80 -22.46 13.95
C GLU A 79 -3.35 -22.87 14.18
N ARG A 80 -2.44 -22.55 13.22
CA ARG A 80 -1.08 -23.09 13.20
C ARG A 80 -0.04 -22.15 13.78
N ILE A 81 -0.29 -20.82 13.73
CA ILE A 81 0.72 -19.81 14.07
C ILE A 81 0.26 -19.00 15.29
N GLY A 82 -1.01 -18.60 15.32
CA GLY A 82 -1.61 -17.85 16.41
C GLY A 82 -2.39 -16.62 15.95
N ARG A 83 -2.83 -15.82 16.92
CA ARG A 83 -3.66 -14.62 16.65
C ARG A 83 -2.78 -13.42 16.33
N PRO A 84 -2.97 -12.76 15.17
CA PRO A 84 -2.25 -11.55 14.85
C PRO A 84 -2.54 -10.42 15.83
N SER A 85 -1.50 -9.69 16.20
CA SER A 85 -1.60 -8.47 16.99
C SER A 85 -1.23 -7.21 16.21
N VAL A 86 -0.67 -7.39 15.01
CA VAL A 86 -0.40 -6.33 14.04
C VAL A 86 -0.86 -6.81 12.68
N VAL A 87 -1.61 -5.99 11.97
CA VAL A 87 -2.00 -6.23 10.57
C VAL A 87 -1.71 -4.99 9.77
N VAL A 88 -1.02 -5.17 8.64
CA VAL A 88 -0.66 -4.08 7.73
C VAL A 88 -1.31 -4.34 6.37
N ALA A 89 -2.30 -3.52 6.04
CA ALA A 89 -2.88 -3.47 4.69
C ALA A 89 -1.97 -2.60 3.80
N ASN A 90 -1.01 -3.29 3.16
CA ASN A 90 0.00 -2.64 2.32
C ASN A 90 -0.15 -3.02 0.84
N ALA A 91 -0.76 -4.14 0.49
CA ALA A 91 -0.99 -4.50 -0.91
C ALA A 91 -1.59 -3.34 -1.69
N GLY A 92 -1.04 -3.08 -2.87
CA GLY A 92 -1.49 -1.97 -3.69
C GLY A 92 -0.82 -1.94 -5.05
N VAL A 93 -1.56 -1.42 -6.01
CA VAL A 93 -1.14 -1.20 -7.39
C VAL A 93 -1.48 0.23 -7.80
N ALA A 94 -0.84 0.71 -8.84
CA ALA A 94 -1.12 2.02 -9.42
C ALA A 94 -1.19 1.92 -10.95
N GLU A 95 -1.87 2.87 -11.55
CA GLU A 95 -1.89 3.09 -12.99
C GLU A 95 -1.59 4.55 -13.28
N GLY A 96 -1.26 4.86 -14.53
CA GLY A 96 -1.14 6.22 -15.04
C GLY A 96 -1.70 6.34 -16.45
N GLY A 97 -2.27 7.49 -16.77
CA GLY A 97 -2.78 7.81 -18.08
C GLY A 97 -4.08 8.60 -18.05
N PRO A 98 -4.50 9.18 -19.20
CA PRO A 98 -5.75 9.95 -19.29
C PRO A 98 -6.95 9.06 -19.00
N PHE A 99 -7.86 9.54 -18.17
CA PHE A 99 -9.08 8.78 -17.81
C PHE A 99 -9.90 8.37 -19.05
N GLY A 100 -10.04 9.26 -20.04
CA GLY A 100 -10.85 9.00 -21.24
C GLY A 100 -10.34 7.86 -22.14
N SER A 101 -9.05 7.50 -22.02
CA SER A 101 -8.43 6.40 -22.76
C SER A 101 -7.99 5.24 -21.86
N SER A 102 -8.17 5.34 -20.53
CA SER A 102 -7.77 4.29 -19.62
C SER A 102 -8.60 3.01 -19.82
N ASP A 103 -7.93 1.85 -19.71
CA ASP A 103 -8.63 0.58 -19.71
C ASP A 103 -9.51 0.43 -18.46
N PRO A 104 -10.85 0.24 -18.63
CA PRO A 104 -11.76 0.13 -17.52
C PRO A 104 -11.45 -1.04 -16.57
N ALA A 105 -10.86 -2.13 -17.06
CA ALA A 105 -10.51 -3.27 -16.21
C ALA A 105 -9.31 -2.92 -15.30
N THR A 106 -8.29 -2.30 -15.85
CA THR A 106 -7.13 -1.79 -15.10
C THR A 106 -7.58 -0.77 -14.05
N TRP A 107 -8.47 0.16 -14.41
CA TRP A 107 -9.02 1.17 -13.49
C TRP A 107 -9.75 0.51 -12.31
N ARG A 108 -10.65 -0.46 -12.59
CA ARG A 108 -11.36 -1.22 -11.54
C ARG A 108 -10.38 -1.99 -10.66
N ARG A 109 -9.36 -2.63 -11.26
CA ARG A 109 -8.39 -3.43 -10.52
C ARG A 109 -7.64 -2.60 -9.48
N VAL A 110 -7.32 -1.34 -9.77
CA VAL A 110 -6.70 -0.43 -8.79
C VAL A 110 -7.64 -0.19 -7.59
N ILE A 111 -8.94 -0.01 -7.82
CA ILE A 111 -9.92 0.14 -6.73
C ILE A 111 -10.04 -1.17 -5.94
N GLU A 112 -10.15 -2.29 -6.61
CA GLU A 112 -10.29 -3.61 -5.99
C GLU A 112 -9.11 -3.91 -5.06
N VAL A 113 -7.89 -3.79 -5.55
CA VAL A 113 -6.71 -4.10 -4.74
C VAL A 113 -6.52 -3.10 -3.59
N ASN A 114 -6.55 -1.80 -3.90
CA ASN A 114 -6.15 -0.78 -2.93
C ASN A 114 -7.22 -0.50 -1.86
N LEU A 115 -8.49 -0.56 -2.22
CA LEU A 115 -9.61 -0.23 -1.34
C LEU A 115 -10.34 -1.47 -0.85
N ILE A 116 -10.89 -2.27 -1.78
CA ILE A 116 -11.65 -3.47 -1.41
C ILE A 116 -10.74 -4.49 -0.73
N GLY A 117 -9.55 -4.76 -1.27
CA GLY A 117 -8.57 -5.66 -0.66
C GLY A 117 -8.10 -5.19 0.73
N SER A 118 -8.03 -3.88 0.97
CA SER A 118 -7.78 -3.33 2.32
C SER A 118 -8.92 -3.62 3.29
N ALA A 119 -10.17 -3.46 2.83
CA ALA A 119 -11.36 -3.75 3.64
C ALA A 119 -11.49 -5.25 3.95
N ILE A 120 -11.25 -6.11 2.95
CA ILE A 120 -11.20 -7.58 3.12
C ILE A 120 -10.11 -7.93 4.14
N THR A 121 -8.89 -7.39 3.99
CA THR A 121 -7.79 -7.60 4.93
C THR A 121 -8.20 -7.23 6.36
N ALA A 122 -8.81 -6.07 6.56
CA ALA A 122 -9.26 -5.64 7.89
C ALA A 122 -10.32 -6.60 8.47
N ARG A 123 -11.35 -6.95 7.68
CA ARG A 123 -12.45 -7.85 8.10
C ARG A 123 -11.92 -9.22 8.47
N THR A 124 -11.11 -9.81 7.62
CA THR A 124 -10.56 -11.16 7.79
C THR A 124 -9.73 -11.30 9.06
N PHE A 125 -8.91 -10.30 9.39
CA PHE A 125 -8.05 -10.35 10.57
C PHE A 125 -8.63 -9.66 11.81
N LEU A 126 -9.82 -9.07 11.72
CA LEU A 126 -10.46 -8.39 12.85
C LEU A 126 -10.65 -9.31 14.09
N PRO A 127 -11.06 -10.59 13.96
CA PRO A 127 -11.19 -11.48 15.14
C PRO A 127 -9.85 -11.63 15.90
N GLY A 128 -8.73 -11.75 15.19
CA GLY A 128 -7.39 -11.82 15.79
C GLY A 128 -7.00 -10.52 16.49
N LEU A 129 -7.27 -9.38 15.86
CA LEU A 129 -7.01 -8.05 16.41
C LEU A 129 -7.86 -7.77 17.66
N LEU A 130 -9.13 -8.20 17.67
CA LEU A 130 -10.01 -8.10 18.83
C LEU A 130 -9.44 -8.88 20.02
N ALA A 131 -9.07 -10.14 19.80
CA ALA A 131 -8.55 -11.01 20.84
C ALA A 131 -7.22 -10.52 21.43
N THR A 132 -6.40 -9.81 20.65
CA THR A 132 -5.07 -9.32 21.06
C THR A 132 -5.07 -7.85 21.46
N ARG A 133 -6.18 -7.14 21.35
CA ARG A 133 -6.26 -5.67 21.38
C ARG A 133 -5.21 -5.07 20.46
N GLY A 134 -5.17 -5.59 19.25
CA GLY A 134 -4.10 -5.38 18.28
C GLY A 134 -4.09 -4.00 17.62
N TYR A 135 -3.33 -3.92 16.53
CA TYR A 135 -3.17 -2.68 15.77
C TYR A 135 -3.24 -2.97 14.27
N PHE A 136 -4.06 -2.21 13.56
CA PHE A 136 -4.20 -2.22 12.11
C PHE A 136 -3.54 -0.99 11.51
N LEU A 137 -2.69 -1.16 10.49
CA LEU A 137 -2.07 -0.08 9.74
C LEU A 137 -2.55 -0.09 8.29
N GLN A 138 -3.24 0.96 7.87
CA GLN A 138 -3.59 1.20 6.47
C GLN A 138 -2.48 1.98 5.78
N ILE A 139 -1.92 1.43 4.70
CA ILE A 139 -1.00 2.18 3.84
C ILE A 139 -1.80 3.03 2.86
N ALA A 140 -1.78 4.33 3.08
CA ALA A 140 -2.33 5.35 2.22
C ALA A 140 -1.20 6.06 1.42
N SER A 141 -1.49 7.22 0.85
CA SER A 141 -0.56 8.01 0.03
C SER A 141 -0.90 9.49 0.16
N THR A 142 0.01 10.36 -0.27
CA THR A 142 -0.29 11.77 -0.54
C THR A 142 -1.38 11.93 -1.62
N ALA A 143 -1.59 10.91 -2.46
CA ALA A 143 -2.71 10.85 -3.40
C ALA A 143 -4.11 10.88 -2.72
N ALA A 144 -4.19 10.60 -1.41
CA ALA A 144 -5.40 10.79 -0.63
C ALA A 144 -5.65 12.26 -0.25
N PHE A 145 -4.65 13.16 -0.36
CA PHE A 145 -4.80 14.58 0.02
C PHE A 145 -5.44 15.43 -1.04
N GLY A 146 -5.26 15.09 -2.31
CA GLY A 146 -5.77 15.87 -3.43
C GLY A 146 -5.58 15.14 -4.77
N PRO A 147 -6.07 15.73 -5.87
CA PRO A 147 -6.00 15.11 -7.17
C PRO A 147 -4.56 15.07 -7.68
N ALA A 148 -4.22 13.98 -8.35
CA ALA A 148 -3.05 13.88 -9.21
C ALA A 148 -3.56 13.59 -10.64
N PRO A 149 -3.37 14.50 -11.59
CA PRO A 149 -3.74 14.25 -12.98
C PRO A 149 -3.12 12.95 -13.48
N MET A 150 -3.81 12.25 -14.37
CA MET A 150 -3.39 10.95 -14.92
C MET A 150 -3.40 9.77 -13.94
N MET A 151 -3.89 9.94 -12.69
CA MET A 151 -3.90 8.89 -11.66
C MET A 151 -5.26 8.78 -10.94
N SER A 152 -6.35 8.84 -11.70
CA SER A 152 -7.70 8.96 -11.14
C SER A 152 -8.10 7.76 -10.27
N ALA A 153 -7.85 6.52 -10.72
CA ALA A 153 -8.14 5.32 -9.92
C ALA A 153 -7.28 5.27 -8.66
N TYR A 154 -6.00 5.57 -8.78
CA TYR A 154 -5.09 5.55 -7.63
C TYR A 154 -5.52 6.58 -6.58
N CYS A 155 -5.80 7.83 -6.97
CA CYS A 155 -6.28 8.86 -6.05
C CYS A 155 -7.61 8.46 -5.39
N ALA A 156 -8.58 7.99 -6.17
CA ALA A 156 -9.87 7.54 -5.66
C ALA A 156 -9.70 6.38 -4.66
N SER A 157 -8.87 5.38 -5.00
CA SER A 157 -8.62 4.23 -4.13
C SER A 157 -7.95 4.62 -2.81
N LYS A 158 -6.94 5.51 -2.84
CA LYS A 158 -6.21 5.93 -1.64
C LYS A 158 -7.02 6.87 -0.75
N ALA A 159 -7.86 7.73 -1.33
CA ALA A 159 -8.82 8.55 -0.58
C ALA A 159 -9.91 7.67 0.07
N GLY A 160 -10.43 6.68 -0.67
CA GLY A 160 -11.37 5.69 -0.12
C GLY A 160 -10.77 4.87 1.02
N ALA A 161 -9.54 4.37 0.86
CA ALA A 161 -8.84 3.61 1.91
C ALA A 161 -8.55 4.46 3.16
N GLU A 162 -8.23 5.75 2.99
CA GLU A 162 -8.13 6.70 4.11
C GLU A 162 -9.44 6.82 4.87
N SER A 163 -10.54 7.10 4.15
CA SER A 163 -11.88 7.26 4.73
C SER A 163 -12.32 5.97 5.44
N PHE A 164 -12.14 4.81 4.80
CA PHE A 164 -12.39 3.50 5.39
C PHE A 164 -11.65 3.32 6.73
N ALA A 165 -10.35 3.61 6.75
CA ALA A 165 -9.55 3.45 7.98
C ALA A 165 -9.93 4.45 9.07
N GLN A 166 -10.43 5.64 8.73
CA GLN A 166 -10.98 6.60 9.70
C GLN A 166 -12.28 6.09 10.34
N CYS A 167 -13.21 5.53 9.54
CA CYS A 167 -14.42 4.90 10.04
C CYS A 167 -14.09 3.71 10.94
N LEU A 168 -13.22 2.81 10.47
CA LEU A 168 -12.80 1.64 11.23
C LEU A 168 -12.17 2.02 12.58
N ARG A 169 -11.40 3.10 12.63
CA ARG A 169 -10.83 3.63 13.88
C ARG A 169 -11.92 4.06 14.86
N ALA A 170 -12.92 4.78 14.38
CA ALA A 170 -14.03 5.25 15.23
C ALA A 170 -14.84 4.06 15.77
N GLU A 171 -15.11 3.08 14.93
CA GLU A 171 -15.88 1.88 15.30
C GLU A 171 -15.14 1.03 16.35
N LEU A 172 -13.82 0.87 16.23
CA LEU A 172 -13.04 -0.06 17.04
C LEU A 172 -12.36 0.59 18.27
N ALA A 173 -12.44 1.89 18.41
CA ALA A 173 -11.77 2.61 19.51
C ALA A 173 -12.18 2.10 20.89
N HIS A 174 -13.48 1.84 21.10
CA HIS A 174 -14.03 1.34 22.37
C HIS A 174 -13.58 -0.09 22.69
N GLN A 175 -13.09 -0.84 21.72
CA GLN A 175 -12.60 -2.23 21.87
C GLN A 175 -11.08 -2.30 22.10
N GLY A 176 -10.41 -1.16 22.19
CA GLY A 176 -8.97 -1.07 22.44
C GLY A 176 -8.10 -1.45 21.25
N ILE A 177 -8.66 -1.55 20.03
CA ILE A 177 -7.92 -1.76 18.79
C ILE A 177 -7.41 -0.42 18.29
N GLY A 178 -6.10 -0.34 18.00
CA GLY A 178 -5.53 0.81 17.33
C GLY A 178 -5.68 0.71 15.82
N VAL A 179 -6.08 1.80 15.17
CA VAL A 179 -6.08 1.90 13.71
C VAL A 179 -5.27 3.12 13.29
N GLY A 180 -4.18 2.89 12.56
CA GLY A 180 -3.30 3.91 12.03
C GLY A 180 -3.41 4.06 10.52
N ILE A 181 -3.08 5.25 10.02
CA ILE A 181 -3.02 5.56 8.60
C ILE A 181 -1.63 6.09 8.29
N ALA A 182 -0.96 5.49 7.30
CA ALA A 182 0.35 5.90 6.83
C ALA A 182 0.22 6.74 5.56
N TYR A 183 0.53 8.01 5.65
CA TYR A 183 0.56 8.92 4.50
C TYR A 183 1.98 8.98 3.94
N LEU A 184 2.16 8.35 2.78
CA LEU A 184 3.45 8.21 2.15
C LEU A 184 3.55 9.09 0.91
N ASN A 185 4.70 9.69 0.74
CA ASN A 185 5.11 10.29 -0.52
C ASN A 185 5.93 9.26 -1.32
N TRP A 186 6.73 9.71 -2.29
CA TRP A 186 7.52 8.88 -3.17
C TRP A 186 8.49 7.98 -2.37
N THR A 187 8.30 6.68 -2.48
CA THR A 187 9.15 5.65 -1.87
C THR A 187 9.84 4.88 -2.98
N ASP A 188 11.14 4.66 -2.88
CA ASP A 188 11.95 3.99 -3.91
C ASP A 188 11.57 2.51 -4.07
N THR A 189 10.51 2.28 -4.81
CA THR A 189 9.96 0.96 -5.13
C THR A 189 9.93 0.76 -6.65
N ASP A 190 9.76 -0.49 -7.09
CA ASP A 190 9.61 -0.81 -8.51
C ASP A 190 8.46 -0.02 -9.17
N MET A 191 7.37 0.21 -8.42
CA MET A 191 6.24 1.01 -8.89
C MET A 191 6.65 2.44 -9.25
N ILE A 192 7.50 3.07 -8.45
CA ILE A 192 7.96 4.45 -8.69
C ILE A 192 9.01 4.50 -9.79
N ARG A 193 9.94 3.53 -9.81
CA ARG A 193 10.93 3.42 -10.90
C ARG A 193 10.27 3.17 -12.24
N ASP A 194 9.21 2.39 -12.26
CA ASP A 194 8.41 2.12 -13.47
C ASP A 194 7.64 3.37 -13.92
N ALA A 195 7.01 4.08 -12.98
CA ALA A 195 6.34 5.34 -13.27
C ALA A 195 7.30 6.40 -13.87
N ASP A 196 8.57 6.40 -13.47
CA ASP A 196 9.60 7.31 -13.99
C ASP A 196 10.03 7.01 -15.44
N GLN A 197 9.72 5.83 -15.96
CA GLN A 197 9.93 5.51 -17.37
C GLN A 197 8.93 6.24 -18.28
N TYR A 198 7.76 6.61 -17.75
CA TYR A 198 6.74 7.34 -18.47
C TYR A 198 7.00 8.85 -18.36
N GLY A 199 7.30 9.50 -19.51
CA GLY A 199 7.66 10.91 -19.58
C GLY A 199 6.71 11.82 -18.83
N VAL A 200 5.40 11.66 -19.03
CA VAL A 200 4.37 12.51 -18.41
C VAL A 200 4.37 12.38 -16.88
N LEU A 201 4.43 11.17 -16.32
CA LEU A 201 4.45 10.97 -14.86
C LEU A 201 5.73 11.53 -14.23
N ARG A 202 6.87 11.38 -14.91
CA ARG A 202 8.15 11.95 -14.49
C ARG A 202 8.09 13.48 -14.48
N GLU A 203 7.56 14.10 -15.53
CA GLU A 203 7.44 15.56 -15.63
C GLU A 203 6.44 16.11 -14.62
N LEU A 204 5.28 15.48 -14.44
CA LEU A 204 4.32 15.87 -13.39
C LEU A 204 4.98 15.87 -12.01
N ARG A 205 5.82 14.88 -11.72
CA ARG A 205 6.60 14.86 -10.47
C ARG A 205 7.66 15.96 -10.43
N ALA A 206 8.35 16.22 -11.53
CA ALA A 206 9.38 17.25 -11.62
C ALA A 206 8.84 18.66 -11.35
N HIS A 207 7.58 18.93 -11.71
CA HIS A 207 6.89 20.19 -11.42
C HIS A 207 6.46 20.36 -9.96
N MET A 208 6.52 19.31 -9.14
CA MET A 208 6.21 19.43 -7.71
C MET A 208 7.30 20.25 -6.98
N PRO A 209 6.95 20.98 -5.89
CA PRO A 209 7.93 21.65 -5.05
C PRO A 209 9.03 20.68 -4.57
N SER A 210 10.26 21.17 -4.43
CA SER A 210 11.45 20.36 -4.09
C SER A 210 11.20 19.33 -2.95
N PRO A 211 10.61 19.68 -1.80
CA PRO A 211 10.37 18.68 -0.75
C PRO A 211 9.33 17.61 -1.16
N ALA A 212 8.38 17.94 -2.05
CA ALA A 212 7.32 17.03 -2.46
C ALA A 212 7.75 16.02 -3.55
N ARG A 213 8.79 16.33 -4.35
CA ARG A 213 9.32 15.44 -5.40
C ARG A 213 10.37 14.44 -4.92
N ARG A 214 10.83 14.58 -3.67
CA ARG A 214 11.90 13.73 -3.13
C ARG A 214 11.44 12.29 -2.96
N VAL A 215 12.25 11.35 -3.45
CA VAL A 215 12.09 9.90 -3.28
C VAL A 215 12.85 9.46 -2.02
N TYR A 216 12.24 8.59 -1.22
CA TYR A 216 12.80 8.12 0.05
C TYR A 216 13.14 6.63 -0.04
N PRO A 217 14.28 6.18 0.51
CA PRO A 217 14.64 4.77 0.58
C PRO A 217 13.58 3.95 1.33
N VAL A 218 13.30 2.74 0.84
CA VAL A 218 12.32 1.82 1.43
C VAL A 218 12.62 1.58 2.90
N GLU A 219 13.88 1.38 3.27
CA GLU A 219 14.31 1.09 4.65
C GLU A 219 13.97 2.23 5.60
N THR A 220 14.16 3.47 5.16
CA THR A 220 13.82 4.67 5.95
C THR A 220 12.31 4.77 6.19
N VAL A 221 11.51 4.51 5.13
CA VAL A 221 10.05 4.53 5.22
C VAL A 221 9.57 3.39 6.12
N ALA A 222 10.05 2.17 5.90
CA ALA A 222 9.69 1.00 6.69
C ALA A 222 10.00 1.17 8.19
N ALA A 223 11.20 1.67 8.52
CA ALA A 223 11.60 1.93 9.91
C ALA A 223 10.64 2.91 10.60
N ARG A 224 10.20 3.94 9.87
CA ARG A 224 9.25 4.92 10.39
C ARG A 224 7.85 4.33 10.58
N MET A 225 7.39 3.49 9.64
CA MET A 225 6.10 2.80 9.74
C MET A 225 6.09 1.87 10.96
N VAL A 226 7.12 1.04 11.10
CA VAL A 226 7.22 0.09 12.22
C VAL A 226 7.35 0.83 13.57
N ALA A 227 8.06 1.95 13.63
CA ALA A 227 8.09 2.79 14.82
C ALA A 227 6.70 3.39 15.15
N ALA A 228 5.87 3.67 14.15
CA ALA A 228 4.49 4.11 14.36
C ALA A 228 3.60 2.96 14.87
N ILE A 229 3.78 1.75 14.37
CA ILE A 229 3.12 0.52 14.87
C ILE A 229 3.41 0.33 16.36
N GLU A 230 4.67 0.42 16.78
CA GLU A 230 5.07 0.29 18.21
C GLU A 230 4.36 1.29 19.10
N ARG A 231 4.22 2.53 18.64
CA ARG A 231 3.52 3.60 19.37
C ARG A 231 2.01 3.57 19.20
N ARG A 232 1.48 2.65 18.39
CA ARG A 232 0.05 2.57 18.04
C ARG A 232 -0.48 3.92 17.53
N ALA A 233 0.31 4.61 16.70
CA ALA A 233 0.01 5.96 16.24
C ALA A 233 -1.22 5.99 15.32
N SER A 234 -2.12 6.94 15.53
CA SER A 234 -3.32 7.11 14.70
C SER A 234 -3.01 7.59 13.27
N ALA A 235 -1.88 8.28 13.09
CA ALA A 235 -1.40 8.71 11.79
C ALA A 235 0.14 8.76 11.78
N VAL A 236 0.73 8.42 10.64
CA VAL A 236 2.15 8.57 10.39
C VAL A 236 2.37 9.20 9.02
N TYR A 237 3.28 10.14 8.96
CA TYR A 237 3.57 10.93 7.77
C TYR A 237 5.04 10.70 7.35
N MET A 238 5.23 10.36 6.08
CA MET A 238 6.55 10.24 5.51
C MET A 238 6.61 10.95 4.14
N PRO A 239 7.32 12.06 4.10
CA PRO A 239 8.06 12.78 5.15
C PRO A 239 7.17 13.48 6.20
N SER A 240 7.78 13.90 7.32
CA SER A 240 7.03 14.45 8.47
C SER A 240 6.28 15.73 8.17
N TRP A 241 6.77 16.56 7.24
CA TRP A 241 6.15 17.83 6.88
C TRP A 241 4.76 17.65 6.25
N LEU A 242 4.43 16.44 5.72
CA LEU A 242 3.09 16.14 5.21
C LEU A 242 1.99 16.36 6.26
N ARG A 243 2.34 16.29 7.53
CA ARG A 243 1.40 16.64 8.62
C ARG A 243 0.89 18.07 8.49
N LEU A 244 1.73 19.00 8.02
CA LEU A 244 1.37 20.40 7.81
C LEU A 244 0.51 20.58 6.55
N ALA A 245 0.53 19.64 5.61
CA ALA A 245 -0.31 19.68 4.43
C ALA A 245 -1.77 19.26 4.69
N GLN A 246 -2.04 18.55 5.78
CA GLN A 246 -3.40 18.10 6.13
C GLN A 246 -4.44 19.25 6.21
N PRO A 247 -4.20 20.33 6.96
CA PRO A 247 -5.18 21.42 7.08
C PRO A 247 -5.39 22.21 5.78
N VAL A 248 -4.44 22.17 4.84
CA VAL A 248 -4.51 22.88 3.56
C VAL A 248 -5.06 22.04 2.40
N ARG A 249 -5.47 20.79 2.65
CA ARG A 249 -6.05 19.89 1.63
C ARG A 249 -7.14 20.53 0.78
N PRO A 250 -8.09 21.32 1.30
CA PRO A 250 -9.13 21.93 0.48
C PRO A 250 -8.63 22.89 -0.61
N VAL A 251 -7.41 23.40 -0.47
CA VAL A 251 -6.77 24.29 -1.45
C VAL A 251 -6.14 23.51 -2.61
N LEU A 252 -5.82 22.23 -2.42
CA LEU A 252 -5.13 21.44 -3.44
C LEU A 252 -5.93 21.25 -4.73
N PRO A 253 -7.24 20.91 -4.72
CA PRO A 253 -7.98 20.70 -5.96
C PRO A 253 -8.00 21.93 -6.88
N PRO A 254 -8.36 23.15 -6.43
CA PRO A 254 -8.33 24.32 -7.31
C PRO A 254 -6.91 24.67 -7.76
N LEU A 255 -5.90 24.53 -6.90
CA LEU A 255 -4.51 24.76 -7.26
C LEU A 255 -4.02 23.80 -8.35
N VAL A 256 -4.25 22.49 -8.15
CA VAL A 256 -3.87 21.47 -9.15
C VAL A 256 -4.61 21.70 -10.46
N THR A 257 -5.92 22.03 -10.44
CA THR A 257 -6.67 22.34 -11.64
C THR A 257 -6.08 23.56 -12.38
N TRP A 258 -5.68 24.60 -11.65
CA TRP A 258 -5.08 25.79 -12.27
C TRP A 258 -3.72 25.48 -12.91
N ILE A 259 -2.87 24.68 -12.25
CA ILE A 259 -1.59 24.22 -12.83
C ILE A 259 -1.83 23.35 -14.05
N SER A 260 -2.75 22.37 -13.95
CA SER A 260 -3.03 21.40 -15.01
C SER A 260 -3.54 22.06 -16.30
N ARG A 261 -4.31 23.14 -16.20
CA ARG A 261 -4.78 23.89 -17.38
C ARG A 261 -3.61 24.44 -18.23
N ARG A 262 -2.46 24.68 -17.63
CA ARG A 262 -1.29 25.23 -18.32
C ARG A 262 -0.32 24.14 -18.74
N GLU A 263 -0.07 23.17 -17.86
CA GLU A 263 0.99 22.18 -18.06
C GLU A 263 0.55 20.99 -18.91
N LEU A 264 -0.70 20.50 -18.75
CA LEU A 264 -1.13 19.30 -19.49
C LEU A 264 -1.14 19.50 -21.01
N PRO A 265 -1.59 20.62 -21.59
CA PRO A 265 -1.49 20.81 -23.03
C PRO A 265 -0.04 20.75 -23.56
N ARG A 266 0.90 21.36 -22.84
CA ARG A 266 2.33 21.32 -23.20
C ARG A 266 2.90 19.91 -23.15
N LEU A 267 2.60 19.18 -22.07
CA LEU A 267 3.03 17.79 -21.91
C LEU A 267 2.41 16.86 -22.97
N ALA A 268 1.17 17.13 -23.40
CA ALA A 268 0.54 16.39 -24.48
C ALA A 268 1.25 16.56 -25.82
N GLU A 269 1.74 17.78 -26.12
CA GLU A 269 2.49 18.09 -27.34
C GLU A 269 3.91 17.48 -27.30
N GLU A 270 4.59 17.51 -26.14
CA GLU A 270 5.99 17.11 -25.99
C GLU A 270 6.17 15.60 -25.87
N ALA A 271 5.33 14.92 -25.12
CA ALA A 271 5.55 13.50 -24.75
C ALA A 271 4.41 12.58 -25.17
N GLY A 272 3.25 13.12 -25.58
CA GLY A 272 2.03 12.34 -25.75
C GLY A 272 1.49 11.81 -24.41
N PHE A 273 0.24 11.35 -24.41
CA PHE A 273 -0.34 10.71 -23.23
C PHE A 273 -0.46 9.21 -23.46
N GLU A 274 0.39 8.44 -22.81
CA GLU A 274 0.34 6.98 -22.86
C GLU A 274 -0.31 6.40 -21.60
N GLN A 275 -0.97 5.27 -21.76
CA GLN A 275 -1.42 4.45 -20.64
C GLN A 275 -0.28 3.57 -20.15
N THR A 276 -0.11 3.49 -18.83
CA THR A 276 0.96 2.70 -18.26
C THR A 276 0.59 1.22 -18.04
N GLY A 277 -0.71 0.90 -18.05
CA GLY A 277 -1.17 -0.32 -17.40
C GLY A 277 -0.88 -0.28 -15.89
N LEU A 278 -0.86 -1.43 -15.22
CA LEU A 278 -0.49 -1.50 -13.82
C LEU A 278 1.04 -1.36 -13.64
N LEU A 279 1.44 -0.39 -12.81
CA LEU A 279 2.82 -0.01 -12.59
C LEU A 279 3.55 -0.97 -11.64
N GLY A 280 4.84 -1.16 -11.93
CA GLY A 280 5.76 -1.95 -11.11
C GLY A 280 5.67 -3.45 -11.35
N ALA A 281 6.65 -4.20 -10.85
CA ALA A 281 6.72 -5.65 -11.03
C ALA A 281 5.47 -6.37 -10.47
N GLY A 282 4.94 -5.91 -9.32
CA GLY A 282 3.69 -6.44 -8.74
C GLY A 282 2.46 -6.15 -9.60
N GLY A 283 2.39 -4.97 -10.23
CA GLY A 283 1.34 -4.61 -11.18
C GLY A 283 1.38 -5.47 -12.44
N ARG A 284 2.57 -5.69 -13.02
CA ARG A 284 2.75 -6.57 -14.17
C ARG A 284 2.37 -8.03 -13.87
N ALA A 285 2.76 -8.54 -12.71
CA ALA A 285 2.34 -9.88 -12.26
C ALA A 285 0.80 -9.96 -12.10
N ASP A 286 0.17 -8.88 -11.68
CA ASP A 286 -1.28 -8.79 -11.57
C ASP A 286 -1.97 -8.86 -12.94
N GLN A 287 -1.47 -8.13 -13.93
CA GLN A 287 -2.00 -8.16 -15.29
C GLN A 287 -1.89 -9.54 -15.95
N VAL A 288 -0.76 -10.20 -15.80
CA VAL A 288 -0.54 -11.55 -16.35
C VAL A 288 -1.52 -12.56 -15.76
N ALA A 289 -1.76 -12.53 -14.46
CA ALA A 289 -2.68 -13.45 -13.81
C ALA A 289 -4.16 -13.17 -14.12
N GLY A 290 -4.51 -11.91 -14.45
CA GLY A 290 -5.86 -11.52 -14.85
C GLY A 290 -6.20 -11.77 -16.32
N THR A 291 -5.22 -12.15 -17.15
CA THR A 291 -5.48 -12.49 -18.57
C THR A 291 -6.05 -13.90 -18.63
N PRO A 292 -7.29 -14.10 -19.13
CA PRO A 292 -7.82 -15.45 -19.29
C PRO A 292 -6.88 -16.25 -20.20
N HIS A 293 -6.41 -17.41 -19.73
CA HIS A 293 -5.77 -18.38 -20.61
C HIS A 293 -6.80 -18.77 -21.67
N THR A 294 -6.70 -18.18 -22.86
CA THR A 294 -7.36 -18.74 -24.04
C THR A 294 -6.83 -20.17 -24.21
N ARG A 295 -7.61 -21.15 -23.76
CA ARG A 295 -7.38 -22.54 -24.13
C ARG A 295 -7.34 -22.54 -25.67
N ARG A 296 -6.18 -22.81 -26.21
CA ARG A 296 -6.07 -23.27 -27.60
C ARG A 296 -6.68 -24.65 -27.60
N ASP A 297 -7.96 -24.71 -27.95
CA ASP A 297 -8.56 -25.95 -28.39
C ASP A 297 -7.89 -26.31 -29.73
N THR A 298 -7.06 -27.32 -29.69
CA THR A 298 -6.59 -28.08 -30.87
C THR A 298 -7.33 -29.39 -30.93
#